data_c88649d975270f3aef940ed7f35b5efd
#
_entry.id   c88649d975270f3aef940ed7f35b5efd
#
_cell.length_a   1.000
_cell.length_b   1.000
_cell.length_c   1.000
_cell.angle_alpha   90.00
_cell.angle_beta   90.00
_cell.angle_gamma   90.00
#
_symmetry.space_group_name_H-M   'P 1'
#
loop_
_entity.id
_entity.type
_entity.pdbx_description
1 polymer ?
#
loop_
_entity_poly.entity_id
_entity_poly.type
_entity_poly.pdbx_seq_one_letter_code
_entity_poly.pdbx_strand_id
1 'polypeptide(L)'
;GMESKVIFIGPCVAKKTELYRSDVVDAIDCVLTFKELMVWLEQRGIDLSNCEESNFDEKPVRFAQLYPLPGGLIKTAGLKDDGLDTKLVRVDGFQNVKEIFHNIPKESSYTLIEPLFCSQGCINGPGISSIKNVFERRKDIIQYDRSIAGNDVVPEIYDEKIVKASYKKEEKIGKEVGEEEIQGILE
;
A
#
# COMPACT_ATOMS: atom_id res chain seq x y z
N GLY A 1 -28.18 -9.51 11.67
CA GLY A 1 -27.13 -8.55 11.84
C GLY A 1 -27.23 -7.45 10.79
N MET A 2 -26.90 -6.21 11.12
CA MET A 2 -26.77 -5.15 10.11
C MET A 2 -25.67 -5.58 9.13
N GLU A 3 -25.94 -5.42 7.84
CA GLU A 3 -24.98 -5.67 6.79
C GLU A 3 -23.88 -4.59 6.88
N SER A 4 -22.70 -4.97 7.34
CA SER A 4 -21.57 -4.05 7.46
C SER A 4 -20.97 -3.79 6.08
N LYS A 5 -20.54 -2.55 5.82
CA LYS A 5 -19.84 -2.16 4.61
C LYS A 5 -18.36 -1.99 4.90
N VAL A 6 -17.52 -2.54 4.03
CA VAL A 6 -16.06 -2.48 4.16
C VAL A 6 -15.52 -1.44 3.20
N ILE A 7 -14.85 -0.42 3.74
CA ILE A 7 -14.25 0.66 2.96
C ILE A 7 -12.74 0.61 3.14
N PHE A 8 -12.01 0.43 2.04
CA PHE A 8 -10.57 0.58 2.03
C PHE A 8 -10.19 2.04 1.79
N ILE A 9 -9.35 2.60 2.65
CA ILE A 9 -8.85 3.98 2.50
C ILE A 9 -7.33 3.94 2.35
N GLY A 10 -6.81 4.59 1.31
CA GLY A 10 -5.37 4.58 1.10
C GLY A 10 -4.87 5.51 -0.03
N PRO A 11 -3.55 5.58 -0.23
CA PRO A 11 -2.93 6.48 -1.20
C PRO A 11 -2.98 5.99 -2.66
N CYS A 12 -3.47 4.75 -2.89
CA CYS A 12 -3.28 4.04 -4.15
C CYS A 12 -4.54 4.05 -5.01
N VAL A 13 -4.46 4.62 -6.22
CA VAL A 13 -5.56 4.60 -7.19
C VAL A 13 -5.76 3.22 -7.83
N ALA A 14 -4.70 2.39 -7.91
CA ALA A 14 -4.82 1.04 -8.46
C ALA A 14 -5.70 0.12 -7.59
N LYS A 15 -5.85 0.42 -6.31
CA LYS A 15 -6.77 -0.30 -5.43
C LYS A 15 -8.24 -0.19 -5.86
N LYS A 16 -8.59 0.85 -6.62
CA LYS A 16 -9.95 0.99 -7.20
C LYS A 16 -10.26 -0.07 -8.25
N THR A 17 -9.26 -0.49 -9.00
CA THR A 17 -9.39 -1.60 -9.97
C THR A 17 -9.23 -2.97 -9.31
N GLU A 18 -8.36 -3.07 -8.32
CA GLU A 18 -8.15 -4.31 -7.57
C GLU A 18 -9.43 -4.79 -6.87
N LEU A 19 -10.31 -3.88 -6.47
CA LEU A 19 -11.64 -4.17 -5.92
C LEU A 19 -12.47 -5.15 -6.80
N TYR A 20 -12.29 -5.11 -8.11
CA TYR A 20 -13.05 -5.94 -9.05
C TYR A 20 -12.40 -7.29 -9.36
N ARG A 21 -11.28 -7.60 -8.76
CA ARG A 21 -10.62 -8.89 -8.92
C ARG A 21 -11.45 -9.98 -8.24
N SER A 22 -11.50 -11.15 -8.85
CA SER A 22 -12.30 -12.29 -8.39
C SER A 22 -11.95 -12.82 -7.00
N ASP A 23 -10.73 -12.51 -6.53
CA ASP A 23 -10.22 -12.92 -5.22
C ASP A 23 -10.50 -11.90 -4.10
N VAL A 24 -11.02 -10.70 -4.43
CA VAL A 24 -11.31 -9.64 -3.45
C VAL A 24 -12.70 -9.01 -3.59
N VAL A 25 -13.44 -9.33 -4.65
CA VAL A 25 -14.71 -8.66 -5.02
C VAL A 25 -15.76 -8.67 -3.90
N ASP A 26 -15.78 -9.68 -3.07
CA ASP A 26 -16.74 -9.80 -1.97
C ASP A 26 -16.18 -9.32 -0.60
N ALA A 27 -14.91 -8.92 -0.57
CA ALA A 27 -14.25 -8.55 0.67
C ALA A 27 -14.30 -7.04 0.95
N ILE A 28 -14.41 -6.20 -0.10
CA ILE A 28 -14.35 -4.74 -0.01
C ILE A 28 -15.48 -4.15 -0.86
N ASP A 29 -16.28 -3.28 -0.26
CA ASP A 29 -17.40 -2.61 -0.96
C ASP A 29 -16.95 -1.34 -1.68
N CYS A 30 -15.96 -0.61 -1.16
CA CYS A 30 -15.55 0.68 -1.69
C CYS A 30 -14.06 0.94 -1.43
N VAL A 31 -13.42 1.64 -2.35
CA VAL A 31 -12.05 2.14 -2.21
C VAL A 31 -12.05 3.66 -2.31
N LEU A 32 -11.55 4.33 -1.29
CA LEU A 32 -11.34 5.77 -1.26
C LEU A 32 -9.84 6.10 -1.19
N THR A 33 -9.42 7.08 -1.96
CA THR A 33 -8.12 7.71 -1.73
C THR A 33 -8.21 8.71 -0.57
N PHE A 34 -7.06 9.10 0.01
CA PHE A 34 -7.06 10.15 1.03
C PHE A 34 -7.62 11.48 0.50
N LYS A 35 -7.38 11.81 -0.78
CA LYS A 35 -7.98 13.00 -1.40
C LYS A 35 -9.50 12.94 -1.41
N GLU A 36 -10.07 11.82 -1.79
CA GLU A 36 -11.52 11.63 -1.82
C GLU A 36 -12.13 11.61 -0.42
N LEU A 37 -11.43 10.99 0.54
CA LEU A 37 -11.84 11.04 1.94
C LEU A 37 -11.91 12.48 2.44
N MET A 38 -10.89 13.31 2.19
CA MET A 38 -10.89 14.70 2.62
C MET A 38 -12.05 15.50 2.01
N VAL A 39 -12.30 15.34 0.72
CA VAL A 39 -13.44 15.97 0.04
C VAL A 39 -14.77 15.51 0.67
N TRP A 40 -14.90 14.23 0.97
CA TRP A 40 -16.12 13.68 1.58
C TRP A 40 -16.36 14.23 2.99
N LEU A 41 -15.32 14.32 3.81
CA LEU A 41 -15.40 14.92 5.15
C LEU A 41 -15.80 16.39 5.09
N GLU A 42 -15.18 17.16 4.18
CA GLU A 42 -15.52 18.56 3.96
C GLU A 42 -17.01 18.74 3.56
N GLN A 43 -17.50 17.93 2.62
CA GLN A 43 -18.91 17.93 2.21
C GLN A 43 -19.87 17.59 3.36
N ARG A 44 -19.41 16.87 4.37
CA ARG A 44 -20.18 16.53 5.58
C ARG A 44 -20.00 17.54 6.71
N GLY A 45 -19.21 18.59 6.51
CA GLY A 45 -18.90 19.58 7.52
C GLY A 45 -18.04 19.04 8.67
N ILE A 46 -17.28 17.96 8.43
CA ILE A 46 -16.40 17.35 9.43
C ILE A 46 -15.01 17.95 9.26
N ASP A 47 -14.55 18.65 10.28
CA ASP A 47 -13.20 19.18 10.39
C ASP A 47 -12.39 18.28 11.36
N LEU A 48 -11.41 17.58 10.83
CA LEU A 48 -10.57 16.66 11.60
C LEU A 48 -9.79 17.36 12.73
N SER A 49 -9.50 18.66 12.60
CA SER A 49 -8.79 19.41 13.63
C SER A 49 -9.62 19.61 14.92
N ASN A 50 -10.93 19.46 14.80
CA ASN A 50 -11.88 19.57 15.91
C ASN A 50 -12.36 18.21 16.44
N CYS A 51 -11.87 17.11 15.87
CA CYS A 51 -12.22 15.77 16.35
C CYS A 51 -11.35 15.38 17.55
N GLU A 52 -11.94 14.68 18.50
CA GLU A 52 -11.19 14.08 19.61
C GLU A 52 -10.36 12.91 19.08
N GLU A 53 -9.10 12.82 19.56
CA GLU A 53 -8.25 11.70 19.25
C GLU A 53 -8.76 10.43 19.94
N SER A 54 -8.81 9.33 19.22
CA SER A 54 -9.16 8.01 19.76
C SER A 54 -8.20 6.94 19.24
N ASN A 55 -8.17 5.82 19.93
CA ASN A 55 -7.43 4.66 19.45
C ASN A 55 -8.23 3.94 18.36
N PHE A 56 -7.52 3.19 17.52
CA PHE A 56 -8.15 2.23 16.62
C PHE A 56 -8.79 1.10 17.41
N ASP A 57 -9.84 0.49 16.86
CA ASP A 57 -10.52 -0.67 17.46
C ASP A 57 -9.57 -1.87 17.57
N GLU A 58 -8.68 -2.04 16.58
CA GLU A 58 -7.65 -3.07 16.57
C GLU A 58 -6.27 -2.49 16.88
N LYS A 59 -5.48 -3.24 17.66
CA LYS A 59 -4.10 -2.86 17.93
C LYS A 59 -3.25 -3.10 16.68
N PRO A 60 -2.41 -2.15 16.30
CA PRO A 60 -1.54 -2.32 15.15
C PRO A 60 -0.48 -3.40 15.41
N VAL A 61 -0.19 -4.19 14.39
CA VAL A 61 0.95 -5.10 14.38
C VAL A 61 2.24 -4.28 14.33
N ARG A 62 3.26 -4.69 15.08
CA ARG A 62 4.57 -4.03 15.11
C ARG A 62 5.10 -3.79 13.70
N PHE A 63 5.56 -2.57 13.43
CA PHE A 63 6.08 -2.10 12.16
C PHE A 63 5.10 -2.09 10.97
N ALA A 64 3.85 -2.49 11.13
CA ALA A 64 2.88 -2.47 10.04
C ALA A 64 2.65 -1.06 9.48
N GLN A 65 2.85 -0.02 10.29
CA GLN A 65 2.78 1.38 9.87
C GLN A 65 3.84 1.75 8.85
N LEU A 66 4.92 0.96 8.75
CA LEU A 66 6.01 1.19 7.80
C LEU A 66 5.75 0.63 6.40
N TYR A 67 4.69 -0.17 6.19
CA TYR A 67 4.33 -0.72 4.88
C TYR A 67 4.33 0.27 3.70
N PRO A 68 3.91 1.53 3.87
CA PRO A 68 3.94 2.48 2.76
C PRO A 68 5.34 2.97 2.37
N LEU A 69 6.37 2.57 3.11
CA LEU A 69 7.76 2.93 2.86
C LEU A 69 8.55 1.78 2.22
N PRO A 70 9.52 2.05 1.33
CA PRO A 70 10.46 1.02 0.87
C PRO A 70 11.21 0.39 2.05
N GLY A 71 11.17 -0.93 2.13
CA GLY A 71 11.73 -1.72 3.24
C GLY A 71 10.76 -1.96 4.41
N GLY A 72 9.55 -1.41 4.36
CA GLY A 72 8.57 -1.54 5.44
C GLY A 72 8.05 -2.96 5.58
N LEU A 73 7.79 -3.66 4.48
CA LEU A 73 7.38 -5.06 4.49
C LEU A 73 8.49 -5.97 5.04
N ILE A 74 9.70 -5.80 4.55
CA ILE A 74 10.88 -6.55 5.00
C ILE A 74 11.03 -6.43 6.52
N LYS A 75 10.92 -5.21 7.04
CA LYS A 75 11.01 -4.93 8.48
C LYS A 75 9.87 -5.56 9.28
N THR A 76 8.65 -5.48 8.78
CA THR A 76 7.48 -6.08 9.42
C THR A 76 7.56 -7.61 9.46
N ALA A 77 8.14 -8.21 8.42
CA ALA A 77 8.42 -9.65 8.36
C ALA A 77 9.55 -10.09 9.32
N GLY A 78 10.15 -9.17 10.06
CA GLY A 78 11.24 -9.47 10.99
C GLY A 78 12.56 -9.84 10.31
N LEU A 79 12.66 -9.61 9.00
CA LEU A 79 13.88 -9.90 8.25
C LEU A 79 14.91 -8.79 8.51
N LYS A 80 16.14 -9.22 8.75
CA LYS A 80 17.26 -8.29 8.93
C LYS A 80 17.78 -7.88 7.55
N ASP A 81 17.68 -6.62 7.24
CA ASP A 81 18.19 -6.03 6.01
C ASP A 81 19.00 -4.78 6.35
N ASP A 82 20.28 -4.81 6.04
CA ASP A 82 21.19 -3.66 6.15
C ASP A 82 21.27 -2.84 4.85
N GLY A 83 20.46 -3.19 3.86
CA GLY A 83 20.45 -2.56 2.53
C GLY A 83 21.44 -3.14 1.54
N LEU A 84 22.27 -4.11 1.96
CA LEU A 84 23.31 -4.76 1.14
C LEU A 84 23.06 -6.26 0.97
N ASP A 85 21.98 -6.80 1.55
CA ASP A 85 21.63 -8.22 1.38
C ASP A 85 21.19 -8.48 -0.08
N THR A 86 21.90 -9.37 -0.75
CA THR A 86 21.59 -9.74 -2.13
C THR A 86 20.34 -10.60 -2.28
N LYS A 87 19.79 -11.11 -1.18
CA LYS A 87 18.58 -11.95 -1.16
C LYS A 87 17.31 -11.16 -0.86
N LEU A 88 17.44 -9.97 -0.27
CA LEU A 88 16.34 -9.07 0.08
C LEU A 88 16.38 -7.84 -0.83
N VAL A 89 15.43 -7.74 -1.74
CA VAL A 89 15.44 -6.68 -2.75
C VAL A 89 14.28 -5.74 -2.51
N ARG A 90 14.60 -4.47 -2.24
CA ARG A 90 13.65 -3.36 -2.22
C ARG A 90 13.68 -2.66 -3.55
N VAL A 91 12.54 -2.52 -4.18
CA VAL A 91 12.45 -1.82 -5.45
C VAL A 91 11.22 -0.92 -5.47
N ASP A 92 11.42 0.34 -5.82
CA ASP A 92 10.36 1.32 -5.94
C ASP A 92 10.46 2.12 -7.25
N GLY A 93 9.30 2.56 -7.71
CA GLY A 93 9.14 3.22 -9.01
C GLY A 93 8.86 2.24 -10.14
N PHE A 94 7.94 2.63 -11.03
CA PHE A 94 7.44 1.76 -12.11
C PHE A 94 8.55 1.15 -12.98
N GLN A 95 9.53 1.94 -13.39
CA GLN A 95 10.59 1.47 -14.28
C GLN A 95 11.46 0.41 -13.59
N ASN A 96 11.84 0.64 -12.34
CA ASN A 96 12.64 -0.29 -11.56
C ASN A 96 11.87 -1.59 -11.28
N VAL A 97 10.59 -1.48 -10.94
CA VAL A 97 9.70 -2.65 -10.74
C VAL A 97 9.55 -3.44 -12.04
N LYS A 98 9.37 -2.77 -13.17
CA LYS A 98 9.32 -3.40 -14.49
C LYS A 98 10.63 -4.13 -14.79
N GLU A 99 11.76 -3.49 -14.53
CA GLU A 99 13.09 -4.04 -14.80
C GLU A 99 13.36 -5.30 -13.99
N ILE A 100 13.10 -5.28 -12.67
CA ILE A 100 13.35 -6.47 -11.84
C ILE A 100 12.51 -7.65 -12.29
N PHE A 101 11.22 -7.44 -12.58
CA PHE A 101 10.34 -8.53 -13.01
C PHE A 101 10.68 -9.09 -14.40
N HIS A 102 11.28 -8.30 -15.28
CA HIS A 102 11.77 -8.80 -16.57
C HIS A 102 13.07 -9.60 -16.44
N ASN A 103 13.87 -9.30 -15.44
CA ASN A 103 15.22 -9.82 -15.27
C ASN A 103 15.37 -10.79 -14.09
N ILE A 104 14.27 -11.23 -13.45
CA ILE A 104 14.36 -12.27 -12.43
C ILE A 104 14.97 -13.53 -13.04
N PRO A 105 16.15 -13.99 -12.57
CA PRO A 105 16.77 -15.20 -13.05
C PRO A 105 15.84 -16.40 -12.83
N LYS A 106 15.88 -17.39 -13.73
CA LYS A 106 15.11 -18.64 -13.58
C LYS A 106 15.46 -19.38 -12.28
N GLU A 107 16.72 -19.28 -11.87
CA GLU A 107 17.24 -19.78 -10.59
C GLU A 107 17.54 -18.58 -9.69
N SER A 108 16.48 -17.91 -9.25
CA SER A 108 16.61 -16.74 -8.39
C SER A 108 17.06 -17.16 -6.99
N SER A 109 18.11 -16.52 -6.49
CA SER A 109 18.54 -16.61 -5.09
C SER A 109 17.81 -15.64 -4.18
N TYR A 110 16.87 -14.85 -4.70
CA TYR A 110 16.10 -13.91 -3.91
C TYR A 110 15.19 -14.64 -2.93
N THR A 111 15.26 -14.23 -1.67
CA THR A 111 14.34 -14.68 -0.62
C THR A 111 13.06 -13.86 -0.64
N LEU A 112 13.18 -12.54 -0.86
CA LEU A 112 12.06 -11.62 -0.91
C LEU A 112 12.38 -10.48 -1.88
N ILE A 113 11.41 -10.14 -2.71
CA ILE A 113 11.38 -8.90 -3.49
C ILE A 113 10.20 -8.08 -2.98
N GLU A 114 10.46 -6.87 -2.51
CA GLU A 114 9.43 -5.91 -2.07
C GLU A 114 9.25 -4.84 -3.16
N PRO A 115 8.27 -5.01 -4.07
CA PRO A 115 8.02 -4.04 -5.11
C PRO A 115 7.00 -2.99 -4.67
N LEU A 116 7.34 -1.71 -4.81
CA LEU A 116 6.42 -0.58 -4.64
C LEU A 116 6.32 0.18 -5.97
N PHE A 117 5.13 0.23 -6.54
CA PHE A 117 4.91 0.84 -7.85
C PHE A 117 5.25 2.34 -7.89
N CYS A 118 4.92 3.08 -6.83
CA CYS A 118 5.23 4.49 -6.73
C CYS A 118 6.68 4.69 -6.28
N SER A 119 7.41 5.62 -6.92
CA SER A 119 8.74 6.04 -6.46
C SER A 119 8.66 6.60 -5.04
N GLN A 120 9.59 6.22 -4.18
CA GLN A 120 9.62 6.51 -2.74
C GLN A 120 8.50 5.83 -1.93
N GLY A 121 7.82 4.86 -2.52
CA GLY A 121 6.76 4.08 -1.86
C GLY A 121 5.37 4.71 -1.92
N CYS A 122 4.43 4.06 -1.26
CA CYS A 122 3.02 4.44 -1.26
C CYS A 122 2.75 5.84 -0.68
N ILE A 123 3.63 6.35 0.17
CA ILE A 123 3.55 7.73 0.70
C ILE A 123 3.69 8.80 -0.39
N ASN A 124 4.11 8.43 -1.59
CA ASN A 124 4.16 9.28 -2.77
C ASN A 124 3.11 8.91 -3.82
N GLY A 125 2.11 8.16 -3.42
CA GLY A 125 1.00 7.76 -4.29
C GLY A 125 0.10 8.92 -4.69
N PRO A 126 -0.58 8.82 -5.85
CA PRO A 126 -1.39 9.91 -6.41
C PRO A 126 -2.61 10.28 -5.55
N GLY A 127 -3.05 9.39 -4.68
CA GLY A 127 -4.18 9.61 -3.76
C GLY A 127 -3.81 10.32 -2.45
N ILE A 128 -2.56 10.73 -2.27
CA ILE A 128 -2.14 11.51 -1.08
C ILE A 128 -2.70 12.94 -1.14
N SER A 129 -3.24 13.39 -0.01
CA SER A 129 -3.63 14.77 0.22
C SER A 129 -2.70 15.37 1.28
N SER A 130 -1.57 15.94 0.85
CA SER A 130 -0.60 16.56 1.75
C SER A 130 0.21 17.62 1.04
N ILE A 131 0.43 18.74 1.71
CA ILE A 131 1.33 19.82 1.26
C ILE A 131 2.81 19.52 1.57
N LYS A 132 3.08 18.52 2.43
CA LYS A 132 4.44 18.11 2.80
C LYS A 132 5.12 17.39 1.64
N ASN A 133 6.41 17.58 1.48
CA ASN A 133 7.22 16.81 0.54
C ASN A 133 7.36 15.35 1.00
N VAL A 134 7.86 14.48 0.12
CA VAL A 134 7.94 13.04 0.39
C VAL A 134 8.84 12.69 1.57
N PHE A 135 9.89 13.45 1.82
CA PHE A 135 10.82 13.20 2.93
C PHE A 135 10.20 13.58 4.28
N GLU A 136 9.40 14.64 4.30
CA GLU A 136 8.63 15.03 5.49
C GLU A 136 7.55 13.97 5.79
N ARG A 137 6.81 13.52 4.79
CA ARG A 137 5.85 12.42 4.95
C ARG A 137 6.50 11.14 5.46
N ARG A 138 7.70 10.80 4.94
CA ARG A 138 8.49 9.67 5.42
C ARG A 138 8.86 9.83 6.90
N LYS A 139 9.32 11.01 7.30
CA LYS A 139 9.64 11.33 8.69
C LYS A 139 8.43 11.15 9.60
N ASP A 140 7.28 11.66 9.19
CA ASP A 140 6.04 11.56 9.96
C ASP A 140 5.63 10.09 10.20
N ILE A 141 5.67 9.26 9.17
CA ILE A 141 5.35 7.82 9.29
C ILE A 141 6.31 7.13 10.27
N ILE A 142 7.61 7.41 10.18
CA ILE A 142 8.61 6.82 11.09
C ILE A 142 8.40 7.32 12.53
N GLN A 143 8.05 8.57 12.71
CA GLN A 143 7.75 9.12 14.04
C GLN A 143 6.49 8.51 14.63
N TYR A 144 5.45 8.32 13.81
CA TYR A 144 4.23 7.67 14.23
C TYR A 144 4.48 6.21 14.64
N ASP A 145 5.21 5.42 13.84
CA ASP A 145 5.61 4.06 14.21
C ASP A 145 6.32 4.02 15.57
N ARG A 146 7.23 4.96 15.81
CA ARG A 146 7.95 5.07 17.10
C ARG A 146 7.06 5.47 18.26
N SER A 147 6.05 6.31 18.03
CA SER A 147 5.13 6.75 19.09
C SER A 147 4.23 5.64 19.62
N ILE A 148 3.95 4.64 18.78
CA ILE A 148 3.16 3.46 19.16
C ILE A 148 4.03 2.25 19.50
N ALA A 149 5.37 2.38 19.44
CA ALA A 149 6.31 1.33 19.84
C ALA A 149 6.12 0.99 21.33
N GLY A 150 5.98 -0.29 21.63
CA GLY A 150 5.65 -0.81 22.97
C GLY A 150 4.31 -1.55 23.01
N ASN A 151 3.49 -1.41 21.98
CA ASN A 151 2.30 -2.24 21.77
C ASN A 151 2.66 -3.45 20.88
N ASP A 152 3.69 -4.21 21.28
CA ASP A 152 4.16 -5.39 20.56
C ASP A 152 3.10 -6.50 20.62
N VAL A 153 2.04 -6.35 19.83
CA VAL A 153 1.15 -7.47 19.54
C VAL A 153 1.86 -8.33 18.51
N VAL A 154 2.44 -9.43 18.97
CA VAL A 154 2.77 -10.53 18.07
C VAL A 154 1.43 -11.12 17.68
N PRO A 155 1.04 -11.10 16.39
CA PRO A 155 -0.21 -11.73 15.99
C PRO A 155 -0.20 -13.18 16.45
N GLU A 156 -1.29 -13.64 17.06
CA GLU A 156 -1.51 -15.07 17.17
C GLU A 156 -1.36 -15.68 15.77
N ILE A 157 -0.77 -16.87 15.72
CA ILE A 157 -0.51 -17.56 14.44
C ILE A 157 -1.85 -17.69 13.72
N TYR A 158 -2.06 -16.90 12.68
CA TYR A 158 -3.22 -17.06 11.82
C TYR A 158 -3.19 -18.45 11.17
N ASP A 159 -4.35 -19.09 11.06
CA ASP A 159 -4.46 -20.34 10.31
C ASP A 159 -3.90 -20.08 8.89
N GLU A 160 -2.85 -20.83 8.52
CA GLU A 160 -2.21 -20.69 7.21
C GLU A 160 -3.21 -20.78 6.03
N LYS A 161 -4.38 -21.42 6.24
CA LYS A 161 -5.42 -21.52 5.23
C LYS A 161 -6.10 -20.19 4.95
N ILE A 162 -6.15 -19.28 5.94
CA ILE A 162 -6.79 -17.96 5.80
C ILE A 162 -5.88 -16.99 5.03
N VAL A 163 -4.56 -17.14 5.17
CA VAL A 163 -3.58 -16.20 4.56
C VAL A 163 -2.96 -16.71 3.27
N LYS A 164 -3.33 -17.90 2.78
CA LYS A 164 -2.84 -18.41 1.49
C LYS A 164 -3.53 -17.68 0.34
N ALA A 165 -2.78 -16.84 -0.35
CA ALA A 165 -3.17 -16.27 -1.64
C ALA A 165 -2.44 -17.01 -2.78
N SER A 166 -3.14 -17.26 -3.87
CA SER A 166 -2.55 -17.76 -5.11
C SER A 166 -2.77 -16.73 -6.21
N TYR A 167 -1.69 -16.33 -6.88
CA TYR A 167 -1.77 -15.44 -8.03
C TYR A 167 -1.83 -16.25 -9.31
N LYS A 168 -2.92 -16.11 -10.06
CA LYS A 168 -3.04 -16.65 -11.41
C LYS A 168 -2.56 -15.60 -12.40
N LYS A 169 -1.95 -16.07 -13.51
CA LYS A 169 -1.65 -15.16 -14.63
C LYS A 169 -2.98 -14.65 -15.16
N GLU A 170 -3.23 -13.38 -14.99
CA GLU A 170 -4.37 -12.68 -15.61
C GLU A 170 -4.01 -12.36 -17.06
N GLU A 171 -5.00 -12.49 -17.96
CA GLU A 171 -4.87 -11.89 -19.29
C GLU A 171 -4.75 -10.38 -19.13
N LYS A 172 -3.93 -9.75 -20.00
CA LYS A 172 -3.68 -8.29 -19.93
C LYS A 172 -5.00 -7.54 -19.80
N ILE A 173 -5.24 -7.00 -18.61
CA ILE A 173 -6.32 -6.04 -18.37
C ILE A 173 -5.81 -4.69 -18.89
N GLY A 174 -6.25 -4.33 -20.08
CA GLY A 174 -5.97 -3.04 -20.68
C GLY A 174 -5.18 -3.15 -21.96
N LYS A 175 -5.65 -2.41 -22.95
CA LYS A 175 -4.93 -2.08 -24.16
C LYS A 175 -3.76 -1.17 -23.79
N GLU A 176 -2.55 -1.43 -24.30
CA GLU A 176 -1.51 -0.42 -24.24
C GLU A 176 -2.01 0.82 -24.96
N VAL A 177 -2.23 1.89 -24.22
CA VAL A 177 -2.68 3.16 -24.75
C VAL A 177 -1.45 3.84 -25.33
N GLY A 178 -1.43 4.06 -26.66
CA GLY A 178 -0.35 4.77 -27.32
C GLY A 178 -0.35 6.26 -27.00
N GLU A 179 0.80 6.93 -27.18
CA GLU A 179 0.94 8.37 -26.92
C GLU A 179 -0.09 9.20 -27.70
N GLU A 180 -0.41 8.84 -28.94
CA GLU A 180 -1.43 9.51 -29.76
C GLU A 180 -2.85 9.41 -29.15
N GLU A 181 -3.17 8.27 -28.54
CA GLU A 181 -4.47 8.05 -27.89
C GLU A 181 -4.55 8.85 -26.58
N ILE A 182 -3.43 8.97 -25.86
CA ILE A 182 -3.31 9.81 -24.65
C ILE A 182 -3.48 11.29 -25.02
N GLN A 183 -2.81 11.73 -26.11
CA GLN A 183 -2.89 13.11 -26.58
C GLN A 183 -4.32 13.49 -26.98
N GLY A 184 -5.03 12.59 -27.69
CA GLY A 184 -6.42 12.81 -28.09
C GLY A 184 -7.45 12.83 -26.96
N ILE A 185 -7.07 12.36 -25.76
CA ILE A 185 -7.91 12.45 -24.54
C ILE A 185 -7.66 13.77 -23.79
N LEU A 186 -6.48 14.37 -23.98
CA LEU A 186 -6.07 15.61 -23.30
C LEU A 186 -6.47 16.88 -24.06
N GLU A 187 -6.85 16.80 -25.32
CA GLU A 187 -7.43 17.88 -26.15
C GLU A 187 -8.95 17.95 -26.01
#